data_75f49d39da24b3c3c7b00b93ed567444
#
_entry.id   75f49d39da24b3c3c7b00b93ed567444
#
_cell.length_a   1.000
_cell.length_b   1.000
_cell.length_c   1.000
_cell.angle_alpha   90.00
_cell.angle_beta   90.00
_cell.angle_gamma   90.00
#
_symmetry.space_group_name_H-M   'P 1'
#
loop_
_entity.id
_entity.type
_entity.pdbx_description
1 polymer ?
#
loop_
_entity_poly.entity_id
_entity_poly.type
_entity_poly.pdbx_seq_one_letter_code
_entity_poly.pdbx_strand_id
1 'polypeptide(L)'
;MELIVRSLAVFAGVLGVAVTLWGGYYMVCALMSWRRPMDYGNHPATTRFAVLVAARNEELVIGSLINSLLTQNYPPELYDVWVIPNNCTDNTALAARNFGAKVLECTVPVSSKGEVMRFAYRTLKDKGYDAFCVFDADNMADPNFLKEMNNAYRAGARAAQGYRDSKNPWDTPISACYSIYYWMMNRFHNGGKTGLGMAAMINGTGFMVAASTLEKLGGWSTRTISEDLEMSAQCALADVKIYWVPLAVTYDEQPLTYAESVKQRRRWTSGTLQVAGQYLPMVGRKLGEGPDSLSFDIGTTMMVPLYQVVALGSTVLTSLAAACARPTFSPWLFLGVLVANLALTALGATLAAALVLTVEEKWSRGILKGLPVYWLFLFSWIPITLACCVKKTTVWEEIRHTRNVSAPQKVKSMVP
;
A
#
# COMPACT_ATOMS: atom_id res chain seq x y z
N MET A 1 -12.43 -29.05 -35.41
CA MET A 1 -13.20 -28.70 -34.20
C MET A 1 -12.53 -29.31 -32.97
N GLU A 2 -12.34 -30.62 -32.91
CA GLU A 2 -11.76 -31.31 -31.73
C GLU A 2 -10.37 -30.79 -31.32
N LEU A 3 -9.46 -30.55 -32.28
CA LEU A 3 -8.14 -30.02 -32.02
C LEU A 3 -8.21 -28.61 -31.35
N ILE A 4 -9.11 -27.75 -31.83
CA ILE A 4 -9.31 -26.40 -31.29
C ILE A 4 -9.81 -26.48 -29.83
N VAL A 5 -10.79 -27.36 -29.56
CA VAL A 5 -11.33 -27.54 -28.19
C VAL A 5 -10.27 -28.11 -27.26
N ARG A 6 -9.46 -29.07 -27.70
CA ARG A 6 -8.34 -29.61 -26.93
C ARG A 6 -7.28 -28.53 -26.63
N SER A 7 -6.91 -27.74 -27.64
CA SER A 7 -5.93 -26.62 -27.45
C SER A 7 -6.45 -25.57 -26.48
N LEU A 8 -7.75 -25.23 -26.58
CA LEU A 8 -8.39 -24.30 -25.63
C LEU A 8 -8.36 -24.84 -24.20
N ALA A 9 -8.69 -26.13 -24.02
CA ALA A 9 -8.70 -26.77 -22.71
C ALA A 9 -7.29 -26.81 -22.09
N VAL A 10 -6.26 -27.15 -22.89
CA VAL A 10 -4.86 -27.15 -22.44
C VAL A 10 -4.43 -25.74 -22.04
N PHE A 11 -4.71 -24.74 -22.89
CA PHE A 11 -4.34 -23.35 -22.59
C PHE A 11 -5.05 -22.83 -21.34
N ALA A 12 -6.37 -23.08 -21.20
CA ALA A 12 -7.13 -22.73 -20.00
C ALA A 12 -6.58 -23.43 -18.75
N GLY A 13 -6.19 -24.70 -18.88
CA GLY A 13 -5.57 -25.48 -17.79
C GLY A 13 -4.23 -24.89 -17.35
N VAL A 14 -3.33 -24.59 -18.28
CA VAL A 14 -2.02 -23.98 -17.99
C VAL A 14 -2.19 -22.62 -17.31
N LEU A 15 -3.08 -21.77 -17.84
CA LEU A 15 -3.38 -20.47 -17.24
C LEU A 15 -3.99 -20.61 -15.84
N GLY A 16 -4.89 -21.58 -15.66
CA GLY A 16 -5.50 -21.90 -14.37
C GLY A 16 -4.46 -22.33 -13.32
N VAL A 17 -3.52 -23.18 -13.70
CA VAL A 17 -2.39 -23.58 -12.83
C VAL A 17 -1.54 -22.37 -12.45
N ALA A 18 -1.19 -21.52 -13.42
CA ALA A 18 -0.40 -20.31 -13.15
C ALA A 18 -1.10 -19.36 -12.17
N VAL A 19 -2.40 -19.11 -12.35
CA VAL A 19 -3.24 -18.30 -11.44
C VAL A 19 -3.31 -18.94 -10.05
N THR A 20 -3.47 -20.27 -9.98
CA THR A 20 -3.54 -21.01 -8.71
C THR A 20 -2.21 -20.94 -7.95
N LEU A 21 -1.08 -21.12 -8.62
CA LEU A 21 0.24 -21.02 -8.01
C LEU A 21 0.50 -19.59 -7.49
N TRP A 22 0.14 -18.57 -8.27
CA TRP A 22 0.29 -17.18 -7.85
C TRP A 22 -0.63 -16.85 -6.66
N GLY A 23 -1.92 -17.23 -6.73
CA GLY A 23 -2.84 -17.07 -5.59
C GLY A 23 -2.40 -17.87 -4.36
N GLY A 24 -1.85 -19.08 -4.58
CA GLY A 24 -1.27 -19.94 -3.54
C GLY A 24 -0.12 -19.28 -2.79
N TYR A 25 0.75 -18.56 -3.51
CA TYR A 25 1.82 -17.77 -2.88
C TYR A 25 1.25 -16.76 -1.87
N TYR A 26 0.24 -15.95 -2.25
CA TYR A 26 -0.38 -15.00 -1.34
C TYR A 26 -1.18 -15.68 -0.22
N MET A 27 -1.75 -16.85 -0.48
CA MET A 27 -2.41 -17.65 0.56
C MET A 27 -1.39 -18.12 1.61
N VAL A 28 -0.22 -18.59 1.19
CA VAL A 28 0.87 -18.96 2.11
C VAL A 28 1.32 -17.73 2.92
N CYS A 29 1.49 -16.57 2.27
CA CYS A 29 1.77 -15.33 3.00
C CYS A 29 0.69 -15.06 4.05
N ALA A 30 -0.59 -15.12 3.69
CA ALA A 30 -1.70 -14.88 4.62
C ALA A 30 -1.66 -15.86 5.81
N LEU A 31 -1.42 -17.15 5.59
CA LEU A 31 -1.30 -18.14 6.65
C LEU A 31 -0.12 -17.88 7.59
N MET A 32 0.98 -17.32 7.08
CA MET A 32 2.13 -16.99 7.92
C MET A 32 1.92 -15.73 8.78
N SER A 33 0.85 -14.98 8.58
CA SER A 33 0.49 -13.83 9.41
C SER A 33 0.11 -14.18 10.86
N TRP A 34 -0.12 -15.46 11.15
CA TRP A 34 -0.33 -15.95 12.52
C TRP A 34 0.97 -16.20 13.29
N ARG A 35 2.13 -16.15 12.63
CA ARG A 35 3.40 -16.13 13.35
C ARG A 35 3.53 -14.82 14.12
N ARG A 36 4.19 -14.90 15.28
CA ARG A 36 4.44 -13.71 16.10
C ARG A 36 5.15 -12.65 15.26
N PRO A 37 4.70 -11.38 15.30
CA PRO A 37 5.43 -10.28 14.69
C PRO A 37 6.87 -10.23 15.24
N MET A 38 7.79 -9.66 14.46
CA MET A 38 9.13 -9.42 14.93
C MET A 38 9.07 -8.46 16.12
N ASP A 39 9.66 -8.87 17.22
CA ASP A 39 9.87 -8.02 18.39
C ASP A 39 11.17 -7.23 18.17
N TYR A 40 11.05 -5.91 18.11
CA TYR A 40 12.19 -5.02 17.98
C TYR A 40 12.81 -4.65 19.32
N GLY A 41 12.28 -5.14 20.43
CA GLY A 41 12.72 -4.79 21.77
C GLY A 41 12.35 -3.34 22.16
N ASN A 42 12.93 -2.88 23.27
CA ASN A 42 12.79 -1.51 23.73
C ASN A 42 14.18 -0.89 23.84
N HIS A 43 14.50 -0.01 22.92
CA HIS A 43 15.81 0.63 22.83
C HIS A 43 15.77 2.06 23.34
N PRO A 44 16.88 2.59 23.91
CA PRO A 44 16.98 4.01 24.22
C PRO A 44 16.70 4.89 22.99
N ALA A 45 16.00 5.98 23.19
CA ALA A 45 15.75 6.97 22.16
C ALA A 45 17.07 7.68 21.81
N THR A 46 17.64 7.37 20.66
CA THR A 46 18.90 7.94 20.17
C THR A 46 18.88 8.27 18.68
N THR A 47 17.91 7.73 17.94
CA THR A 47 17.80 7.96 16.49
C THR A 47 17.27 9.36 16.20
N ARG A 48 17.98 10.13 15.39
CA ARG A 48 17.55 11.46 15.00
C ARG A 48 16.71 11.42 13.72
N PHE A 49 15.43 11.81 13.82
CA PHE A 49 14.49 11.74 12.72
C PHE A 49 14.22 13.09 12.05
N ALA A 50 14.18 13.12 10.71
CA ALA A 50 13.45 14.12 9.96
C ALA A 50 12.08 13.55 9.55
N VAL A 51 10.99 14.11 10.05
CA VAL A 51 9.64 13.75 9.64
C VAL A 51 9.24 14.68 8.48
N LEU A 52 9.03 14.10 7.29
CA LEU A 52 8.74 14.83 6.06
C LEU A 52 7.26 14.73 5.71
N VAL A 53 6.63 15.87 5.46
CA VAL A 53 5.23 15.98 5.06
C VAL A 53 5.14 16.80 3.79
N ALA A 54 4.93 16.14 2.63
CA ALA A 54 4.59 16.84 1.39
C ALA A 54 3.15 17.34 1.46
N ALA A 55 2.91 18.62 1.23
CA ALA A 55 1.59 19.21 1.33
C ALA A 55 1.25 20.05 0.09
N ARG A 56 0.02 19.86 -0.45
CA ARG A 56 -0.51 20.66 -1.55
C ARG A 56 -1.99 20.95 -1.29
N ASN A 57 -2.32 22.20 -0.94
CA ASN A 57 -3.67 22.64 -0.61
C ASN A 57 -4.30 21.84 0.55
N GLU A 58 -3.56 21.75 1.67
CA GLU A 58 -3.90 20.95 2.85
C GLU A 58 -4.18 21.82 4.11
N GLU A 59 -4.49 23.12 3.91
CA GLU A 59 -4.73 24.09 5.00
C GLU A 59 -5.72 23.55 6.05
N LEU A 60 -6.76 22.82 5.62
CA LEU A 60 -7.83 22.34 6.51
C LEU A 60 -7.40 21.16 7.40
N VAL A 61 -6.46 20.32 6.97
CA VAL A 61 -6.17 19.03 7.60
C VAL A 61 -4.78 18.94 8.20
N ILE A 62 -3.81 19.72 7.69
CA ILE A 62 -2.39 19.66 8.07
C ILE A 62 -2.16 19.83 9.57
N GLY A 63 -2.97 20.66 10.25
CA GLY A 63 -2.84 20.93 11.67
C GLY A 63 -3.00 19.70 12.55
N SER A 64 -3.91 18.79 12.21
CA SER A 64 -4.13 17.54 12.96
C SER A 64 -2.92 16.62 12.91
N LEU A 65 -2.30 16.49 11.75
CA LEU A 65 -1.06 15.73 11.60
C LEU A 65 0.07 16.37 12.41
N ILE A 66 0.31 17.66 12.24
CA ILE A 66 1.39 18.37 12.94
C ILE A 66 1.25 18.21 14.46
N ASN A 67 0.05 18.41 15.01
CA ASN A 67 -0.20 18.20 16.44
C ASN A 67 0.14 16.78 16.89
N SER A 68 -0.26 15.76 16.13
CA SER A 68 0.03 14.35 16.46
C SER A 68 1.53 14.05 16.38
N LEU A 69 2.25 14.72 15.49
CA LEU A 69 3.71 14.56 15.34
C LEU A 69 4.50 15.34 16.39
N LEU A 70 4.03 16.50 16.85
CA LEU A 70 4.69 17.27 17.90
C LEU A 70 4.43 16.73 19.31
N THR A 71 3.47 15.82 19.47
CA THR A 71 3.12 15.18 20.76
C THR A 71 3.56 13.72 20.84
N GLN A 72 4.64 13.36 20.15
CA GLN A 72 5.18 12.00 20.19
C GLN A 72 5.83 11.67 21.55
N ASN A 73 5.68 10.41 21.99
CA ASN A 73 6.41 9.86 23.15
C ASN A 73 7.88 9.60 22.76
N TYR A 74 8.57 10.65 22.34
CA TYR A 74 9.96 10.65 21.87
C TYR A 74 10.62 11.97 22.23
N PRO A 75 11.93 12.02 22.55
CA PRO A 75 12.60 13.25 22.93
C PRO A 75 12.50 14.31 21.82
N PRO A 76 11.97 15.52 22.10
CA PRO A 76 11.72 16.54 21.07
C PRO A 76 12.99 17.06 20.39
N GLU A 77 14.14 16.94 21.03
CA GLU A 77 15.45 17.30 20.48
C GLU A 77 15.98 16.30 19.44
N LEU A 78 15.38 15.09 19.36
CA LEU A 78 15.78 14.03 18.45
C LEU A 78 14.92 13.96 17.19
N TYR A 79 13.98 14.87 16.98
CA TYR A 79 13.25 14.90 15.72
C TYR A 79 12.79 16.30 15.33
N ASP A 80 12.63 16.48 14.04
CA ASP A 80 12.07 17.70 13.45
C ASP A 80 10.92 17.33 12.51
N VAL A 81 9.82 18.10 12.60
CA VAL A 81 8.68 17.97 11.67
C VAL A 81 8.82 19.02 10.58
N TRP A 82 9.06 18.57 9.34
CA TRP A 82 9.24 19.40 8.17
C TRP A 82 8.02 19.28 7.26
N VAL A 83 7.26 20.35 7.10
CA VAL A 83 6.23 20.46 6.07
C VAL A 83 6.85 21.08 4.84
N ILE A 84 6.61 20.43 3.67
CA ILE A 84 7.13 20.86 2.38
C ILE A 84 5.93 21.26 1.49
N PRO A 85 5.47 22.53 1.60
CA PRO A 85 4.41 23.05 0.73
C PRO A 85 4.90 23.07 -0.72
N ASN A 86 4.07 22.58 -1.64
CA ASN A 86 4.42 22.56 -3.04
C ASN A 86 3.20 22.92 -3.90
N ASN A 87 3.34 23.86 -4.81
CA ASN A 87 2.28 24.32 -5.71
C ASN A 87 0.96 24.67 -4.97
N CYS A 88 1.04 25.18 -3.73
CA CYS A 88 -0.13 25.58 -2.95
C CYS A 88 -0.74 26.88 -3.49
N THR A 89 -2.07 26.93 -3.47
CA THR A 89 -2.88 28.12 -3.77
C THR A 89 -3.66 28.62 -2.54
N ASP A 90 -3.56 27.89 -1.41
CA ASP A 90 -4.14 28.18 -0.11
C ASP A 90 -3.07 28.57 0.92
N ASN A 91 -3.46 28.67 2.20
CA ASN A 91 -2.57 29.06 3.29
C ASN A 91 -1.87 27.87 3.98
N THR A 92 -1.67 26.72 3.28
CA THR A 92 -1.04 25.53 3.85
C THR A 92 0.27 25.84 4.58
N ALA A 93 1.16 26.66 3.99
CA ALA A 93 2.45 27.01 4.60
C ALA A 93 2.29 27.83 5.90
N LEU A 94 1.34 28.76 5.92
CA LEU A 94 1.04 29.57 7.11
C LEU A 94 0.42 28.70 8.21
N ALA A 95 -0.53 27.84 7.85
CA ALA A 95 -1.12 26.89 8.79
C ALA A 95 -0.04 25.99 9.42
N ALA A 96 0.87 25.44 8.62
CA ALA A 96 1.96 24.61 9.13
C ALA A 96 2.85 25.34 10.14
N ARG A 97 3.22 26.60 9.87
CA ARG A 97 4.00 27.44 10.82
C ARG A 97 3.22 27.69 12.11
N ASN A 98 1.93 28.03 12.00
CA ASN A 98 1.08 28.33 13.15
C ASN A 98 0.91 27.11 14.10
N PHE A 99 0.94 25.90 13.56
CA PHE A 99 0.93 24.66 14.33
C PHE A 99 2.32 24.24 14.84
N GLY A 100 3.39 24.99 14.54
CA GLY A 100 4.74 24.78 15.10
C GLY A 100 5.65 23.87 14.26
N ALA A 101 5.26 23.49 13.05
CA ALA A 101 6.14 22.73 12.16
C ALA A 101 7.21 23.64 11.51
N LYS A 102 8.37 23.07 11.21
CA LYS A 102 9.35 23.70 10.33
C LYS A 102 8.84 23.63 8.89
N VAL A 103 8.87 24.75 8.20
CA VAL A 103 8.41 24.83 6.80
C VAL A 103 9.61 24.95 5.87
N LEU A 104 9.68 24.02 4.92
CA LEU A 104 10.66 24.01 3.84
C LEU A 104 9.93 24.27 2.52
N GLU A 105 9.86 25.52 2.09
CA GLU A 105 9.17 25.87 0.85
C GLU A 105 9.88 25.26 -0.36
N CYS A 106 9.11 24.52 -1.18
CA CYS A 106 9.63 23.91 -2.38
C CYS A 106 9.81 24.98 -3.48
N THR A 107 11.06 25.40 -3.68
CA THR A 107 11.42 26.47 -4.62
C THR A 107 11.68 25.99 -6.05
N VAL A 108 11.57 24.67 -6.30
CA VAL A 108 11.77 24.07 -7.62
C VAL A 108 10.44 23.58 -8.18
N PRO A 109 10.27 23.58 -9.52
CA PRO A 109 9.10 22.97 -10.13
C PRO A 109 9.03 21.47 -9.80
N VAL A 110 7.88 21.01 -9.29
CA VAL A 110 7.63 19.61 -8.92
C VAL A 110 6.26 19.17 -9.43
N SER A 111 6.19 17.94 -9.92
CA SER A 111 4.99 17.31 -10.46
C SER A 111 4.54 16.07 -9.67
N SER A 112 5.38 15.56 -8.79
CA SER A 112 5.12 14.36 -8.00
C SER A 112 5.61 14.49 -6.56
N LYS A 113 5.06 13.67 -5.65
CA LYS A 113 5.52 13.57 -4.26
C LYS A 113 6.99 13.13 -4.19
N GLY A 114 7.42 12.22 -5.07
CA GLY A 114 8.82 11.78 -5.14
C GLY A 114 9.80 12.93 -5.42
N GLU A 115 9.41 13.90 -6.26
CA GLU A 115 10.24 15.09 -6.53
C GLU A 115 10.30 16.04 -5.32
N VAL A 116 9.20 16.20 -4.59
CA VAL A 116 9.15 16.95 -3.33
C VAL A 116 10.07 16.30 -2.29
N MET A 117 10.00 14.97 -2.14
CA MET A 117 10.88 14.23 -1.23
C MET A 117 12.35 14.34 -1.64
N ARG A 118 12.65 14.32 -2.94
CA ARG A 118 14.02 14.55 -3.46
C ARG A 118 14.54 15.93 -3.09
N PHE A 119 13.73 16.96 -3.26
CA PHE A 119 14.08 18.33 -2.85
C PHE A 119 14.33 18.39 -1.34
N ALA A 120 13.43 17.86 -0.52
CA ALA A 120 13.56 17.82 0.92
C ALA A 120 14.84 17.09 1.36
N TYR A 121 15.08 15.88 0.83
CA TYR A 121 16.27 15.10 1.16
C TYR A 121 17.56 15.84 0.81
N ARG A 122 17.67 16.44 -0.38
CA ARG A 122 18.86 17.20 -0.79
C ARG A 122 19.15 18.37 0.13
N THR A 123 18.13 19.03 0.66
CA THR A 123 18.27 20.18 1.57
C THR A 123 18.61 19.75 3.00
N LEU A 124 18.17 18.54 3.41
CA LEU A 124 18.26 18.11 4.79
C LEU A 124 19.32 17.04 5.07
N LYS A 125 19.89 16.39 4.05
CA LYS A 125 20.81 15.25 4.21
C LYS A 125 22.04 15.53 5.06
N ASP A 126 22.55 16.77 5.04
CA ASP A 126 23.76 17.17 5.78
C ASP A 126 23.43 17.72 7.18
N LYS A 127 22.19 17.62 7.64
CA LYS A 127 21.76 18.11 8.98
C LYS A 127 21.88 17.06 10.08
N GLY A 128 22.48 15.90 9.81
CA GLY A 128 22.77 14.87 10.81
C GLY A 128 21.56 14.07 11.25
N TYR A 129 20.56 13.85 10.38
CA TYR A 129 19.46 12.91 10.62
C TYR A 129 19.89 11.49 10.30
N ASP A 130 19.53 10.54 11.17
CA ASP A 130 19.79 9.12 10.98
C ASP A 130 18.78 8.50 10.02
N ALA A 131 17.52 8.97 10.06
CA ALA A 131 16.44 8.44 9.23
C ALA A 131 15.38 9.51 8.92
N PHE A 132 14.66 9.26 7.83
CA PHE A 132 13.58 10.09 7.31
C PHE A 132 12.27 9.32 7.43
N CYS A 133 11.29 9.86 8.15
CA CYS A 133 9.92 9.36 8.20
C CYS A 133 9.03 10.19 7.27
N VAL A 134 8.10 9.56 6.57
CA VAL A 134 7.23 10.24 5.60
C VAL A 134 5.77 10.05 5.96
N PHE A 135 5.02 11.16 5.89
CA PHE A 135 3.57 11.18 6.10
C PHE A 135 2.86 11.96 4.99
N ASP A 136 1.64 11.55 4.68
CA ASP A 136 0.70 12.36 3.92
C ASP A 136 0.05 13.40 4.84
N ALA A 137 -0.28 14.58 4.30
CA ALA A 137 -0.71 15.74 5.08
C ALA A 137 -2.06 15.54 5.81
N ASP A 138 -2.90 14.64 5.30
CA ASP A 138 -4.19 14.27 5.85
C ASP A 138 -4.14 13.18 6.94
N ASN A 139 -2.94 12.72 7.31
CA ASN A 139 -2.78 11.64 8.30
C ASN A 139 -2.81 12.13 9.76
N MET A 140 -2.74 11.16 10.67
CA MET A 140 -2.36 11.35 12.08
C MET A 140 -1.43 10.22 12.50
N ALA A 141 -0.44 10.50 13.35
CA ALA A 141 0.46 9.51 13.92
C ALA A 141 0.02 9.08 15.33
N ASP A 142 0.17 7.79 15.66
CA ASP A 142 0.05 7.33 17.05
C ASP A 142 1.17 7.98 17.89
N PRO A 143 0.92 8.31 19.15
CA PRO A 143 1.93 8.93 20.03
C PRO A 143 3.23 8.12 20.16
N ASN A 144 3.22 6.83 19.92
CA ASN A 144 4.41 5.98 19.99
C ASN A 144 5.08 5.73 18.64
N PHE A 145 4.61 6.34 17.55
CA PHE A 145 5.11 6.05 16.22
C PHE A 145 6.64 6.18 16.11
N LEU A 146 7.21 7.30 16.52
CA LEU A 146 8.67 7.51 16.47
C LEU A 146 9.44 6.59 17.42
N LYS A 147 8.88 6.29 18.59
CA LYS A 147 9.46 5.31 19.52
C LYS A 147 9.58 3.92 18.87
N GLU A 148 8.54 3.46 18.22
CA GLU A 148 8.54 2.14 17.59
C GLU A 148 9.44 2.11 16.33
N MET A 149 9.50 3.21 15.57
CA MET A 149 10.47 3.32 14.48
C MET A 149 11.92 3.37 14.97
N ASN A 150 12.20 4.01 16.12
CA ASN A 150 13.49 3.94 16.77
C ASN A 150 13.85 2.52 17.18
N ASN A 151 12.91 1.79 17.79
CA ASN A 151 13.12 0.40 18.17
C ASN A 151 13.53 -0.45 16.96
N ALA A 152 12.81 -0.32 15.85
CA ALA A 152 13.11 -1.02 14.61
C ALA A 152 14.48 -0.59 14.02
N TYR A 153 14.78 0.71 14.00
CA TYR A 153 16.07 1.23 13.52
C TYR A 153 17.23 0.69 14.35
N ARG A 154 17.11 0.69 15.68
CA ARG A 154 18.12 0.18 16.61
C ARG A 154 18.29 -1.34 16.51
N ALA A 155 17.21 -2.07 16.19
CA ALA A 155 17.26 -3.50 15.88
C ALA A 155 17.83 -3.80 14.47
N GLY A 156 18.26 -2.79 13.71
CA GLY A 156 18.94 -2.97 12.43
C GLY A 156 18.09 -2.66 11.19
N ALA A 157 16.81 -2.28 11.32
CA ALA A 157 16.00 -1.88 10.18
C ALA A 157 16.56 -0.61 9.53
N ARG A 158 16.75 -0.65 8.20
CA ARG A 158 17.21 0.49 7.41
C ARG A 158 16.14 1.05 6.47
N ALA A 159 15.03 0.34 6.35
CA ALA A 159 13.76 0.78 5.80
C ALA A 159 12.65 0.08 6.56
N ALA A 160 11.54 0.76 6.86
CA ALA A 160 10.44 0.20 7.62
C ALA A 160 9.11 0.82 7.22
N GLN A 161 8.04 0.00 7.27
CA GLN A 161 6.65 0.41 7.09
C GLN A 161 5.89 0.21 8.40
N GLY A 162 5.17 1.23 8.85
CA GLY A 162 4.24 1.15 9.97
C GLY A 162 2.88 0.56 9.60
N TYR A 163 2.03 0.40 10.61
CA TYR A 163 0.64 -0.04 10.45
C TYR A 163 -0.22 1.13 9.97
N ARG A 164 -0.95 0.95 8.88
CA ARG A 164 -1.84 1.95 8.32
C ARG A 164 -3.29 1.66 8.73
N ASP A 165 -3.84 2.47 9.61
CA ASP A 165 -5.22 2.39 10.07
C ASP A 165 -6.08 3.51 9.43
N SER A 166 -7.36 3.56 9.72
CA SER A 166 -8.30 4.52 9.14
C SER A 166 -8.87 5.46 10.20
N LYS A 167 -9.03 6.73 9.84
CA LYS A 167 -9.73 7.74 10.66
C LYS A 167 -11.25 7.56 10.61
N ASN A 168 -11.79 7.16 9.47
CA ASN A 168 -13.22 7.19 9.15
C ASN A 168 -13.76 5.85 8.60
N PRO A 169 -13.48 4.71 9.24
CA PRO A 169 -13.85 3.39 8.71
C PRO A 169 -15.37 3.14 8.65
N TRP A 170 -16.17 4.00 9.30
CA TRP A 170 -17.62 3.78 9.46
C TRP A 170 -18.51 4.73 8.66
N ASP A 171 -17.95 5.69 7.95
CA ASP A 171 -18.70 6.78 7.33
C ASP A 171 -19.57 6.28 6.19
N THR A 172 -19.01 5.55 5.26
CA THR A 172 -19.70 5.02 4.09
C THR A 172 -19.31 3.57 3.80
N PRO A 173 -20.06 2.84 2.95
CA PRO A 173 -19.62 1.53 2.48
C PRO A 173 -18.26 1.56 1.79
N ILE A 174 -17.91 2.67 1.13
CA ILE A 174 -16.60 2.82 0.43
C ILE A 174 -15.47 2.98 1.44
N SER A 175 -15.60 3.85 2.43
CA SER A 175 -14.59 4.01 3.48
C SER A 175 -14.40 2.72 4.28
N ALA A 176 -15.47 1.97 4.53
CA ALA A 176 -15.41 0.65 5.15
C ALA A 176 -14.63 -0.36 4.28
N CYS A 177 -14.88 -0.40 2.97
CA CYS A 177 -14.12 -1.27 2.06
C CYS A 177 -12.63 -0.93 2.03
N TYR A 178 -12.26 0.35 2.02
CA TYR A 178 -10.86 0.78 2.09
C TYR A 178 -10.20 0.36 3.41
N SER A 179 -10.90 0.53 4.53
CA SER A 179 -10.38 0.14 5.84
C SER A 179 -10.14 -1.36 5.92
N ILE A 180 -11.09 -2.19 5.45
CA ILE A 180 -10.92 -3.64 5.33
C ILE A 180 -9.72 -3.97 4.44
N TYR A 181 -9.57 -3.29 3.29
CA TYR A 181 -8.45 -3.49 2.38
C TYR A 181 -7.11 -3.21 3.07
N TYR A 182 -6.95 -2.09 3.80
CA TYR A 182 -5.72 -1.78 4.51
C TYR A 182 -5.44 -2.73 5.68
N TRP A 183 -6.45 -3.16 6.42
CA TRP A 183 -6.26 -4.18 7.45
C TRP A 183 -5.82 -5.53 6.87
N MET A 184 -6.34 -5.91 5.69
CA MET A 184 -5.84 -7.07 4.96
C MET A 184 -4.39 -6.89 4.49
N MET A 185 -4.03 -5.71 3.98
CA MET A 185 -2.66 -5.39 3.58
C MET A 185 -1.70 -5.43 4.77
N ASN A 186 -2.09 -4.87 5.91
CA ASN A 186 -1.29 -4.93 7.12
C ASN A 186 -1.11 -6.38 7.59
N ARG A 187 -2.21 -7.12 7.78
CA ARG A 187 -2.20 -8.45 8.38
C ARG A 187 -1.68 -9.52 7.45
N PHE A 188 -2.34 -9.68 6.30
CA PHE A 188 -2.10 -10.83 5.42
C PHE A 188 -0.95 -10.59 4.44
N HIS A 189 -0.69 -9.35 4.05
CA HIS A 189 0.41 -9.02 3.16
C HIS A 189 1.69 -8.70 3.97
N ASN A 190 1.77 -7.55 4.63
CA ASN A 190 2.99 -7.16 5.34
C ASN A 190 3.33 -8.08 6.52
N GLY A 191 2.36 -8.40 7.37
CA GLY A 191 2.53 -9.33 8.48
C GLY A 191 2.86 -10.74 8.01
N GLY A 192 2.16 -11.23 7.00
CA GLY A 192 2.39 -12.53 6.40
C GLY A 192 3.77 -12.67 5.77
N LYS A 193 4.20 -11.70 4.98
CA LYS A 193 5.55 -11.67 4.38
C LYS A 193 6.64 -11.61 5.45
N THR A 194 6.45 -10.79 6.47
CA THR A 194 7.38 -10.74 7.61
C THR A 194 7.44 -12.09 8.34
N GLY A 195 6.32 -12.78 8.48
CA GLY A 195 6.25 -14.14 9.03
C GLY A 195 7.04 -15.19 8.23
N LEU A 196 7.23 -14.97 6.92
CA LEU A 196 8.11 -15.75 6.04
C LEU A 196 9.57 -15.28 6.05
N GLY A 197 9.91 -14.23 6.79
CA GLY A 197 11.22 -13.61 6.74
C GLY A 197 11.46 -12.70 5.53
N MET A 198 10.41 -12.44 4.72
CA MET A 198 10.45 -11.58 3.54
C MET A 198 10.31 -10.09 3.88
N ALA A 199 10.39 -9.21 2.89
CA ALA A 199 10.22 -7.78 3.07
C ALA A 199 8.74 -7.37 3.16
N ALA A 200 8.44 -6.33 3.93
CA ALA A 200 7.21 -5.58 3.81
C ALA A 200 7.25 -4.66 2.58
N MET A 201 6.13 -4.02 2.27
CA MET A 201 6.01 -3.03 1.19
C MET A 201 5.71 -1.65 1.80
N ILE A 202 6.36 -0.61 1.28
CA ILE A 202 6.04 0.78 1.60
C ILE A 202 4.68 1.13 0.96
N ASN A 203 3.80 1.76 1.75
CA ASN A 203 2.41 2.04 1.39
C ASN A 203 2.09 3.56 1.37
N GLY A 204 3.02 4.39 0.94
CA GLY A 204 2.82 5.83 0.72
C GLY A 204 2.97 6.70 1.97
N THR A 205 2.64 6.23 3.15
CA THR A 205 2.67 7.00 4.40
C THR A 205 3.07 6.15 5.60
N GLY A 206 3.51 6.80 6.70
CA GLY A 206 3.90 6.09 7.92
C GLY A 206 5.06 5.12 7.72
N PHE A 207 6.05 5.51 6.94
CA PHE A 207 7.25 4.71 6.69
C PHE A 207 8.53 5.46 7.05
N MET A 208 9.59 4.72 7.25
CA MET A 208 10.94 5.21 7.57
C MET A 208 11.95 4.68 6.55
N VAL A 209 12.88 5.54 6.12
CA VAL A 209 14.07 5.17 5.34
C VAL A 209 15.30 5.78 6.01
N ALA A 210 16.30 4.96 6.32
CA ALA A 210 17.55 5.41 6.90
C ALA A 210 18.35 6.30 5.93
N ALA A 211 19.07 7.28 6.44
CA ALA A 211 19.95 8.12 5.65
C ALA A 211 20.96 7.30 4.84
N SER A 212 21.55 6.27 5.46
CA SER A 212 22.48 5.33 4.81
C SER A 212 21.83 4.55 3.66
N THR A 213 20.53 4.23 3.76
CA THR A 213 19.80 3.62 2.64
C THR A 213 19.63 4.59 1.50
N LEU A 214 19.23 5.83 1.78
CA LEU A 214 19.10 6.86 0.74
C LEU A 214 20.44 7.15 0.07
N GLU A 215 21.55 7.18 0.82
CA GLU A 215 22.89 7.30 0.26
C GLU A 215 23.23 6.13 -0.68
N LYS A 216 22.94 4.88 -0.24
CA LYS A 216 23.13 3.68 -1.06
C LYS A 216 22.31 3.72 -2.36
N LEU A 217 21.12 4.30 -2.34
CA LEU A 217 20.25 4.48 -3.50
C LEU A 217 20.60 5.70 -4.37
N GLY A 218 21.64 6.47 -4.01
CA GLY A 218 22.02 7.71 -4.71
C GLY A 218 21.09 8.89 -4.41
N GLY A 219 20.40 8.86 -3.29
CA GLY A 219 19.42 9.85 -2.83
C GLY A 219 17.98 9.40 -3.03
N TRP A 220 17.05 10.35 -2.86
CA TRP A 220 15.63 10.09 -3.16
C TRP A 220 15.40 10.15 -4.67
N SER A 221 15.38 9.00 -5.36
CA SER A 221 15.46 8.93 -6.83
C SER A 221 14.16 8.51 -7.51
N THR A 222 13.05 8.39 -6.76
CA THR A 222 11.73 8.00 -7.31
C THR A 222 11.19 9.01 -8.32
N ARG A 223 10.55 8.51 -9.40
CA ARG A 223 10.08 9.32 -10.55
C ARG A 223 8.64 9.01 -10.95
N THR A 224 8.10 7.85 -10.55
CA THR A 224 6.74 7.45 -10.91
C THR A 224 5.71 8.09 -9.97
N ILE A 225 4.43 8.00 -10.33
CA ILE A 225 3.34 8.50 -9.48
C ILE A 225 3.03 7.58 -8.28
N SER A 226 3.64 6.40 -8.20
CA SER A 226 3.65 5.49 -7.05
C SER A 226 5.07 5.42 -6.49
N GLU A 227 5.52 6.51 -5.90
CA GLU A 227 6.86 6.68 -5.37
C GLU A 227 7.19 5.68 -4.24
N ASP A 228 6.18 5.21 -3.55
CA ASP A 228 6.22 4.22 -2.46
C ASP A 228 6.58 2.81 -2.98
N LEU A 229 5.85 2.33 -3.99
CA LEU A 229 6.16 1.07 -4.65
C LEU A 229 7.52 1.14 -5.38
N GLU A 230 7.82 2.28 -6.00
CA GLU A 230 9.11 2.51 -6.64
C GLU A 230 10.25 2.47 -5.61
N MET A 231 10.10 3.10 -4.44
CA MET A 231 11.06 3.02 -3.33
C MET A 231 11.21 1.57 -2.87
N SER A 232 10.12 0.80 -2.77
CA SER A 232 10.17 -0.62 -2.42
C SER A 232 10.95 -1.44 -3.45
N ALA A 233 10.78 -1.15 -4.75
CA ALA A 233 11.53 -1.79 -5.82
C ALA A 233 13.04 -1.44 -5.78
N GLN A 234 13.37 -0.17 -5.54
CA GLN A 234 14.76 0.28 -5.39
C GLN A 234 15.43 -0.38 -4.17
N CYS A 235 14.73 -0.48 -3.04
CA CYS A 235 15.22 -1.19 -1.85
C CYS A 235 15.49 -2.67 -2.16
N ALA A 236 14.56 -3.38 -2.81
CA ALA A 236 14.74 -4.79 -3.16
C ALA A 236 15.94 -5.02 -4.09
N LEU A 237 16.10 -4.18 -5.12
CA LEU A 237 17.24 -4.26 -6.05
C LEU A 237 18.59 -3.92 -5.39
N ALA A 238 18.56 -3.12 -4.33
CA ALA A 238 19.73 -2.75 -3.54
C ALA A 238 19.97 -3.65 -2.32
N ASP A 239 19.29 -4.79 -2.20
CA ASP A 239 19.39 -5.72 -1.07
C ASP A 239 19.09 -5.05 0.29
N VAL A 240 18.13 -4.12 0.29
CA VAL A 240 17.63 -3.47 1.50
C VAL A 240 16.26 -4.06 1.83
N LYS A 241 16.19 -4.81 2.92
CA LYS A 241 14.93 -5.35 3.43
C LYS A 241 14.11 -4.24 4.07
N ILE A 242 12.83 -4.16 3.70
CA ILE A 242 11.85 -3.30 4.37
C ILE A 242 11.23 -4.10 5.52
N TYR A 243 11.30 -3.57 6.72
CA TYR A 243 10.75 -4.18 7.93
C TYR A 243 9.33 -3.68 8.19
N TRP A 244 8.46 -4.54 8.71
CA TRP A 244 7.11 -4.15 9.10
C TRP A 244 7.05 -3.92 10.61
N VAL A 245 6.63 -2.72 11.01
CA VAL A 245 6.57 -2.26 12.40
C VAL A 245 5.11 -2.05 12.80
N PRO A 246 4.39 -3.11 13.25
CA PRO A 246 2.94 -3.05 13.48
C PRO A 246 2.52 -2.10 14.61
N LEU A 247 3.41 -1.77 15.53
CA LEU A 247 3.15 -0.86 16.64
C LEU A 247 3.35 0.63 16.27
N ALA A 248 4.01 0.92 15.15
CA ALA A 248 4.13 2.27 14.60
C ALA A 248 2.87 2.58 13.75
N VAL A 249 1.81 3.06 14.39
CA VAL A 249 0.50 3.24 13.74
C VAL A 249 0.35 4.64 13.16
N THR A 250 -0.18 4.72 11.96
CA THR A 250 -0.67 5.95 11.31
C THR A 250 -2.13 5.78 10.93
N TYR A 251 -2.89 6.88 10.98
CA TYR A 251 -4.31 6.92 10.66
C TYR A 251 -4.52 7.84 9.46
N ASP A 252 -5.11 7.33 8.40
CA ASP A 252 -5.42 8.09 7.19
C ASP A 252 -6.92 8.20 6.89
N GLU A 253 -7.30 9.23 6.17
CA GLU A 253 -8.67 9.45 5.74
C GLU A 253 -8.97 8.62 4.48
N GLN A 254 -10.10 7.90 4.52
CA GLN A 254 -10.54 7.07 3.40
C GLN A 254 -11.56 7.79 2.54
N PRO A 255 -11.57 7.58 1.21
CA PRO A 255 -12.57 8.14 0.31
C PRO A 255 -14.00 7.81 0.74
N LEU A 256 -14.90 8.77 0.57
CA LEU A 256 -16.30 8.62 0.95
C LEU A 256 -17.17 8.14 -0.21
N THR A 257 -16.80 8.45 -1.43
CA THR A 257 -17.60 8.18 -2.63
C THR A 257 -16.93 7.18 -3.56
N TYR A 258 -17.74 6.48 -4.36
CA TYR A 258 -17.21 5.56 -5.36
C TYR A 258 -16.40 6.29 -6.44
N ALA A 259 -16.79 7.51 -6.81
CA ALA A 259 -16.08 8.31 -7.81
C ALA A 259 -14.65 8.68 -7.36
N GLU A 260 -14.48 9.16 -6.11
CA GLU A 260 -13.17 9.42 -5.51
C GLU A 260 -12.34 8.13 -5.40
N SER A 261 -12.98 7.04 -5.01
CA SER A 261 -12.38 5.72 -4.96
C SER A 261 -11.82 5.27 -6.31
N VAL A 262 -12.60 5.42 -7.39
CA VAL A 262 -12.14 5.09 -8.75
C VAL A 262 -10.96 5.97 -9.16
N LYS A 263 -11.03 7.28 -8.88
CA LYS A 263 -9.95 8.24 -9.17
C LYS A 263 -8.65 7.82 -8.47
N GLN A 264 -8.70 7.51 -7.19
CA GLN A 264 -7.55 7.11 -6.39
C GLN A 264 -6.96 5.76 -6.87
N ARG A 265 -7.80 4.74 -7.06
CA ARG A 265 -7.35 3.41 -7.52
C ARG A 265 -6.80 3.43 -8.95
N ARG A 266 -7.35 4.28 -9.82
CA ARG A 266 -6.80 4.51 -11.16
C ARG A 266 -5.39 5.09 -11.10
N ARG A 267 -5.14 6.04 -10.19
CA ARG A 267 -3.81 6.59 -9.93
C ARG A 267 -2.84 5.48 -9.46
N TRP A 268 -3.25 4.68 -8.47
CA TRP A 268 -2.43 3.58 -7.95
C TRP A 268 -2.11 2.54 -9.02
N THR A 269 -3.13 2.10 -9.77
CA THR A 269 -2.94 1.11 -10.84
C THR A 269 -2.02 1.64 -11.95
N SER A 270 -2.22 2.90 -12.38
CA SER A 270 -1.34 3.52 -13.39
C SER A 270 0.09 3.64 -12.90
N GLY A 271 0.29 4.01 -11.63
CA GLY A 271 1.61 4.08 -11.00
C GLY A 271 2.26 2.71 -10.88
N THR A 272 1.53 1.69 -10.44
CA THR A 272 2.04 0.32 -10.39
C THR A 272 2.50 -0.18 -11.76
N LEU A 273 1.71 0.09 -12.82
CA LEU A 273 2.09 -0.27 -14.19
C LEU A 273 3.32 0.52 -14.70
N GLN A 274 3.52 1.77 -14.25
CA GLN A 274 4.73 2.54 -14.55
C GLN A 274 5.95 1.92 -13.86
N VAL A 275 5.86 1.61 -12.56
CA VAL A 275 6.93 0.95 -11.81
C VAL A 275 7.23 -0.42 -12.42
N ALA A 276 6.22 -1.22 -12.74
CA ALA A 276 6.39 -2.51 -13.39
C ALA A 276 7.14 -2.38 -14.73
N GLY A 277 6.74 -1.46 -15.59
CA GLY A 277 7.41 -1.22 -16.87
C GLY A 277 8.88 -0.82 -16.74
N GLN A 278 9.22 -0.09 -15.68
CA GLN A 278 10.59 0.38 -15.44
C GLN A 278 11.46 -0.67 -14.73
N TYR A 279 10.92 -1.37 -13.73
CA TYR A 279 11.71 -2.18 -12.80
C TYR A 279 11.64 -3.70 -13.05
N LEU A 280 10.58 -4.23 -13.69
CA LEU A 280 10.51 -5.68 -13.99
C LEU A 280 11.68 -6.21 -14.83
N PRO A 281 12.21 -5.48 -15.85
CA PRO A 281 13.40 -5.94 -16.56
C PRO A 281 14.63 -6.04 -15.66
N MET A 282 14.78 -5.13 -14.69
CA MET A 282 15.89 -5.14 -13.73
C MET A 282 15.75 -6.29 -12.73
N VAL A 283 14.53 -6.50 -12.22
CA VAL A 283 14.18 -7.63 -11.35
C VAL A 283 14.41 -8.96 -12.06
N GLY A 284 13.97 -9.10 -13.32
CA GLY A 284 14.19 -10.30 -14.11
C GLY A 284 15.67 -10.60 -14.35
N ARG A 285 16.52 -9.57 -14.58
CA ARG A 285 17.95 -9.72 -14.70
C ARG A 285 18.57 -10.23 -13.39
N LYS A 286 18.24 -9.61 -12.26
CA LYS A 286 18.75 -10.01 -10.94
C LYS A 286 18.34 -11.45 -10.58
N LEU A 287 17.10 -11.85 -10.89
CA LEU A 287 16.64 -13.24 -10.72
C LEU A 287 17.36 -14.22 -11.65
N GLY A 288 17.80 -13.78 -12.83
CA GLY A 288 18.62 -14.58 -13.75
C GLY A 288 20.05 -14.80 -13.24
N GLU A 289 20.57 -13.95 -12.36
CA GLU A 289 21.87 -14.11 -11.71
C GLU A 289 21.83 -15.10 -10.53
N GLY A 290 20.65 -15.35 -9.96
CA GLY A 290 20.45 -16.31 -8.87
C GLY A 290 19.13 -16.09 -8.12
N PRO A 291 18.77 -17.02 -7.21
CA PRO A 291 17.57 -16.89 -6.40
C PRO A 291 17.66 -15.68 -5.47
N ASP A 292 16.75 -14.72 -5.63
CA ASP A 292 16.63 -13.55 -4.77
C ASP A 292 15.14 -13.35 -4.34
N SER A 293 14.89 -13.59 -3.06
CA SER A 293 13.55 -13.50 -2.49
C SER A 293 12.97 -12.09 -2.51
N LEU A 294 13.80 -11.05 -2.37
CA LEU A 294 13.36 -9.65 -2.40
C LEU A 294 12.91 -9.26 -3.81
N SER A 295 13.71 -9.61 -4.82
CA SER A 295 13.37 -9.36 -6.22
C SER A 295 12.17 -10.18 -6.68
N PHE A 296 12.07 -11.45 -6.28
CA PHE A 296 10.90 -12.28 -6.57
C PHE A 296 9.62 -11.65 -5.99
N ASP A 297 9.65 -11.28 -4.72
CA ASP A 297 8.50 -10.72 -4.03
C ASP A 297 8.04 -9.39 -4.61
N ILE A 298 8.96 -8.46 -4.84
CA ILE A 298 8.61 -7.15 -5.44
C ILE A 298 8.13 -7.32 -6.88
N GLY A 299 8.68 -8.27 -7.64
CA GLY A 299 8.23 -8.63 -8.99
C GLY A 299 6.78 -9.10 -8.99
N THR A 300 6.42 -10.04 -8.10
CA THR A 300 5.04 -10.51 -7.96
C THR A 300 4.10 -9.39 -7.51
N THR A 301 4.54 -8.49 -6.63
CA THR A 301 3.76 -7.36 -6.14
C THR A 301 3.45 -6.36 -7.26
N MET A 302 4.42 -6.02 -8.12
CA MET A 302 4.21 -5.15 -9.27
C MET A 302 3.21 -5.72 -10.29
N MET A 303 3.06 -7.04 -10.34
CA MET A 303 2.15 -7.73 -11.27
C MET A 303 0.73 -7.91 -10.71
N VAL A 304 0.45 -7.56 -9.45
CA VAL A 304 -0.88 -7.75 -8.81
C VAL A 304 -2.04 -7.15 -9.61
N PRO A 305 -1.97 -5.96 -10.21
CA PRO A 305 -3.08 -5.45 -11.03
C PRO A 305 -3.43 -6.36 -12.21
N LEU A 306 -2.41 -6.96 -12.83
CA LEU A 306 -2.61 -7.89 -13.96
C LEU A 306 -3.12 -9.25 -13.50
N TYR A 307 -2.79 -9.69 -12.28
CA TYR A 307 -3.29 -10.95 -11.72
C TYR A 307 -4.81 -11.05 -11.78
N GLN A 308 -5.52 -10.01 -11.37
CA GLN A 308 -6.99 -10.01 -11.36
C GLN A 308 -7.59 -10.13 -12.78
N VAL A 309 -6.97 -9.46 -13.76
CA VAL A 309 -7.39 -9.54 -15.17
C VAL A 309 -7.14 -10.94 -15.72
N VAL A 310 -5.96 -11.48 -15.45
CA VAL A 310 -5.57 -12.85 -15.89
C VAL A 310 -6.45 -13.90 -15.23
N ALA A 311 -6.78 -13.76 -13.94
CA ALA A 311 -7.66 -14.66 -13.21
C ALA A 311 -9.09 -14.65 -13.79
N LEU A 312 -9.63 -13.47 -14.12
CA LEU A 312 -10.92 -13.37 -14.80
C LEU A 312 -10.86 -14.03 -16.18
N GLY A 313 -9.82 -13.76 -16.98
CA GLY A 313 -9.60 -14.39 -18.27
C GLY A 313 -9.53 -15.91 -18.16
N SER A 314 -8.80 -16.44 -17.18
CA SER A 314 -8.72 -17.87 -16.88
C SER A 314 -10.10 -18.46 -16.56
N THR A 315 -10.90 -17.76 -15.74
CA THR A 315 -12.27 -18.16 -15.39
C THR A 315 -13.17 -18.26 -16.63
N VAL A 316 -13.11 -17.26 -17.51
CA VAL A 316 -13.88 -17.24 -18.77
C VAL A 316 -13.46 -18.39 -19.70
N LEU A 317 -12.14 -18.58 -19.89
CA LEU A 317 -11.59 -19.63 -20.75
C LEU A 317 -11.92 -21.02 -20.23
N THR A 318 -11.84 -21.25 -18.93
CA THR A 318 -12.21 -22.52 -18.29
C THR A 318 -13.70 -22.81 -18.47
N SER A 319 -14.56 -21.80 -18.32
CA SER A 319 -16.00 -21.93 -18.53
C SER A 319 -16.32 -22.25 -20.00
N LEU A 320 -15.60 -21.61 -20.93
CA LEU A 320 -15.75 -21.88 -22.38
C LEU A 320 -15.28 -23.28 -22.73
N ALA A 321 -14.14 -23.72 -22.22
CA ALA A 321 -13.61 -25.05 -22.43
C ALA A 321 -14.59 -26.14 -21.93
N ALA A 322 -15.17 -25.95 -20.74
CA ALA A 322 -16.17 -26.83 -20.17
C ALA A 322 -17.43 -26.94 -21.06
N ALA A 323 -17.91 -25.82 -21.60
CA ALA A 323 -19.05 -25.78 -22.49
C ALA A 323 -18.79 -26.46 -23.87
N CYS A 324 -17.58 -26.25 -24.41
CA CYS A 324 -17.14 -26.84 -25.69
C CYS A 324 -16.80 -28.34 -25.59
N ALA A 325 -16.54 -28.87 -24.40
CA ALA A 325 -16.26 -30.29 -24.19
C ALA A 325 -17.48 -31.17 -24.36
N ARG A 326 -18.69 -30.61 -24.50
CA ARG A 326 -19.94 -31.35 -24.82
C ARG A 326 -20.06 -31.61 -26.33
N PRO A 327 -20.77 -32.67 -26.75
CA PRO A 327 -21.01 -32.95 -28.17
C PRO A 327 -21.62 -31.76 -28.93
N THR A 328 -22.47 -30.96 -28.23
CA THR A 328 -23.00 -29.71 -28.70
C THR A 328 -22.64 -28.63 -27.69
N PHE A 329 -22.25 -27.42 -28.16
CA PHE A 329 -21.96 -26.28 -27.29
C PHE A 329 -23.13 -26.00 -26.35
N SER A 330 -22.85 -25.94 -25.04
CA SER A 330 -23.86 -25.66 -24.01
C SER A 330 -23.70 -24.29 -23.42
N PRO A 331 -24.50 -23.28 -23.84
CA PRO A 331 -24.44 -21.95 -23.27
C PRO A 331 -24.83 -21.92 -21.78
N TRP A 332 -25.70 -22.80 -21.37
CA TRP A 332 -26.10 -22.91 -19.95
C TRP A 332 -24.98 -23.45 -19.07
N LEU A 333 -24.18 -24.40 -19.58
CA LEU A 333 -23.01 -24.90 -18.87
C LEU A 333 -21.94 -23.82 -18.79
N PHE A 334 -21.68 -23.07 -19.88
CA PHE A 334 -20.79 -21.89 -19.86
C PHE A 334 -21.21 -20.92 -18.77
N LEU A 335 -22.46 -20.45 -18.80
CA LEU A 335 -22.97 -19.48 -17.84
C LEU A 335 -22.94 -20.00 -16.40
N GLY A 336 -23.35 -21.27 -16.21
CA GLY A 336 -23.36 -21.91 -14.89
C GLY A 336 -21.96 -21.99 -14.26
N VAL A 337 -20.96 -22.45 -15.02
CA VAL A 337 -19.56 -22.53 -14.54
C VAL A 337 -18.99 -21.13 -14.29
N LEU A 338 -19.25 -20.16 -15.17
CA LEU A 338 -18.80 -18.78 -15.01
C LEU A 338 -19.37 -18.16 -13.72
N VAL A 339 -20.69 -18.22 -13.55
CA VAL A 339 -21.37 -17.68 -12.37
C VAL A 339 -20.91 -18.37 -11.09
N ALA A 340 -20.75 -19.70 -11.11
CA ALA A 340 -20.28 -20.45 -9.94
C ALA A 340 -18.87 -20.02 -9.52
N ASN A 341 -17.95 -19.85 -10.47
CA ASN A 341 -16.59 -19.39 -10.17
C ASN A 341 -16.56 -17.94 -9.63
N LEU A 342 -17.35 -17.03 -10.23
CA LEU A 342 -17.46 -15.66 -9.75
C LEU A 342 -18.09 -15.59 -8.36
N ALA A 343 -19.12 -16.38 -8.10
CA ALA A 343 -19.76 -16.48 -6.79
C ALA A 343 -18.80 -17.04 -5.72
N LEU A 344 -18.02 -18.06 -6.06
CA LEU A 344 -17.01 -18.63 -5.18
C LEU A 344 -15.91 -17.61 -4.85
N THR A 345 -15.47 -16.84 -5.84
CA THR A 345 -14.48 -15.76 -5.63
C THR A 345 -15.06 -14.65 -4.76
N ALA A 346 -16.30 -14.24 -4.97
CA ALA A 346 -16.99 -13.25 -4.16
C ALA A 346 -17.16 -13.72 -2.70
N LEU A 347 -17.54 -14.99 -2.51
CA LEU A 347 -17.65 -15.61 -1.18
C LEU A 347 -16.27 -15.63 -0.50
N GLY A 348 -15.22 -16.06 -1.19
CA GLY A 348 -13.85 -16.09 -0.67
C GLY A 348 -13.38 -14.69 -0.23
N ALA A 349 -13.63 -13.67 -1.05
CA ALA A 349 -13.31 -12.28 -0.71
C ALA A 349 -14.06 -11.79 0.54
N THR A 350 -15.34 -12.11 0.66
CA THR A 350 -16.16 -11.76 1.82
C THR A 350 -15.71 -12.49 3.09
N LEU A 351 -15.39 -13.78 2.99
CA LEU A 351 -14.86 -14.56 4.11
C LEU A 351 -13.47 -14.05 4.56
N ALA A 352 -12.60 -13.70 3.63
CA ALA A 352 -11.29 -13.10 3.95
C ALA A 352 -11.45 -11.74 4.66
N ALA A 353 -12.41 -10.91 4.21
CA ALA A 353 -12.77 -9.66 4.87
C ALA A 353 -13.31 -9.90 6.30
N ALA A 354 -14.22 -10.88 6.48
CA ALA A 354 -14.72 -11.25 7.80
C ALA A 354 -13.60 -11.77 8.71
N LEU A 355 -12.68 -12.56 8.16
CA LEU A 355 -11.53 -13.09 8.90
C LEU A 355 -10.61 -11.97 9.40
N VAL A 356 -10.25 -10.98 8.55
CA VAL A 356 -9.40 -9.88 9.00
C VAL A 356 -10.10 -9.03 10.07
N LEU A 357 -11.40 -8.80 9.94
CA LEU A 357 -12.18 -8.09 10.97
C LEU A 357 -12.15 -8.81 12.32
N THR A 358 -12.16 -10.15 12.30
CA THR A 358 -12.07 -10.97 13.50
C THR A 358 -10.67 -10.93 14.11
N VAL A 359 -9.63 -11.12 13.29
CA VAL A 359 -8.23 -11.19 13.76
C VAL A 359 -7.72 -9.83 14.24
N GLU A 360 -8.15 -8.73 13.61
CA GLU A 360 -7.78 -7.36 13.97
C GLU A 360 -8.77 -6.72 14.97
N GLU A 361 -9.78 -7.47 15.44
CA GLU A 361 -10.81 -6.99 16.39
C GLU A 361 -11.53 -5.70 15.93
N LYS A 362 -11.76 -5.60 14.59
CA LYS A 362 -12.32 -4.40 13.94
C LYS A 362 -13.84 -4.47 13.70
N TRP A 363 -14.53 -5.43 14.28
CA TRP A 363 -16.00 -5.54 14.15
C TRP A 363 -16.71 -4.33 14.74
N SER A 364 -17.55 -3.71 13.94
CA SER A 364 -18.47 -2.63 14.37
C SER A 364 -19.69 -2.56 13.46
N ARG A 365 -20.78 -1.96 13.95
CA ARG A 365 -22.00 -1.77 13.13
C ARG A 365 -21.74 -0.94 11.88
N GLY A 366 -20.79 0.00 11.93
CA GLY A 366 -20.43 0.83 10.79
C GLY A 366 -19.72 0.06 9.70
N ILE A 367 -18.79 -0.85 10.07
CA ILE A 367 -18.02 -1.65 9.12
C ILE A 367 -18.89 -2.67 8.37
N LEU A 368 -20.01 -3.10 8.97
CA LEU A 368 -20.96 -4.00 8.32
C LEU A 368 -21.56 -3.43 7.02
N LYS A 369 -21.52 -2.11 6.83
CA LYS A 369 -21.94 -1.48 5.56
C LYS A 369 -21.06 -1.86 4.39
N GLY A 370 -19.76 -2.10 4.63
CA GLY A 370 -18.77 -2.45 3.62
C GLY A 370 -18.68 -3.95 3.33
N LEU A 371 -18.87 -4.80 4.35
CA LEU A 371 -18.62 -6.23 4.24
C LEU A 371 -19.39 -6.92 3.09
N PRO A 372 -20.72 -6.72 2.91
CA PRO A 372 -21.47 -7.39 1.84
C PRO A 372 -21.12 -6.89 0.43
N VAL A 373 -20.53 -5.70 0.32
CA VAL A 373 -20.15 -5.09 -0.97
C VAL A 373 -18.63 -5.13 -1.22
N TYR A 374 -17.85 -5.70 -0.29
CA TYR A 374 -16.40 -5.75 -0.39
C TYR A 374 -15.90 -6.50 -1.64
N TRP A 375 -16.56 -7.59 -2.01
CA TRP A 375 -16.25 -8.31 -3.25
C TRP A 375 -16.47 -7.45 -4.51
N LEU A 376 -17.52 -6.61 -4.55
CA LEU A 376 -17.75 -5.65 -5.64
C LEU A 376 -16.64 -4.60 -5.69
N PHE A 377 -16.22 -4.10 -4.53
CA PHE A 377 -15.09 -3.18 -4.43
C PHE A 377 -13.83 -3.80 -5.05
N LEU A 378 -13.50 -5.06 -4.75
CA LEU A 378 -12.36 -5.75 -5.34
C LEU A 378 -12.54 -5.99 -6.85
N PHE A 379 -13.70 -6.46 -7.30
CA PHE A 379 -13.97 -6.73 -8.71
C PHE A 379 -13.93 -5.45 -9.56
N SER A 380 -14.32 -4.32 -8.98
CA SER A 380 -14.26 -3.03 -9.67
C SER A 380 -12.83 -2.56 -10.01
N TRP A 381 -11.79 -3.22 -9.47
CA TRP A 381 -10.41 -2.98 -9.90
C TRP A 381 -10.12 -3.51 -11.31
N ILE A 382 -10.81 -4.56 -11.75
CA ILE A 382 -10.60 -5.16 -13.08
C ILE A 382 -10.84 -4.15 -14.21
N PRO A 383 -12.01 -3.49 -14.33
CA PRO A 383 -12.21 -2.49 -15.36
C PRO A 383 -11.27 -1.28 -15.22
N ILE A 384 -10.89 -0.91 -13.99
CA ILE A 384 -9.90 0.15 -13.76
C ILE A 384 -8.54 -0.26 -14.34
N THR A 385 -8.09 -1.49 -14.10
CA THR A 385 -6.82 -1.99 -14.64
C THR A 385 -6.84 -2.05 -16.16
N LEU A 386 -7.91 -2.57 -16.76
CA LEU A 386 -8.06 -2.59 -18.22
C LEU A 386 -8.01 -1.19 -18.82
N ALA A 387 -8.71 -0.22 -18.21
CA ALA A 387 -8.65 1.17 -18.64
C ALA A 387 -7.24 1.77 -18.52
N CYS A 388 -6.48 1.45 -17.48
CA CYS A 388 -5.10 1.90 -17.28
C CYS A 388 -4.12 1.26 -18.26
N CYS A 389 -4.36 0.03 -18.71
CA CYS A 389 -3.56 -0.60 -19.76
C CYS A 389 -3.69 0.12 -21.11
N VAL A 390 -4.89 0.67 -21.41
CA VAL A 390 -5.14 1.41 -22.65
C VAL A 390 -4.73 2.88 -22.53
N LYS A 391 -5.10 3.54 -21.43
CA LYS A 391 -4.82 4.96 -21.20
C LYS A 391 -4.18 5.15 -19.82
N LYS A 392 -2.86 5.33 -19.81
CA LYS A 392 -2.08 5.60 -18.59
C LYS A 392 -2.37 7.02 -18.08
N THR A 393 -2.58 7.14 -16.77
CA THR A 393 -2.61 8.45 -16.09
C THR A 393 -1.18 8.81 -15.69
N THR A 394 -0.71 9.98 -16.11
CA THR A 394 0.65 10.47 -15.81
C THR A 394 0.65 11.68 -14.88
N VAL A 395 -0.53 12.26 -14.63
CA VAL A 395 -0.70 13.47 -13.83
C VAL A 395 -1.22 13.09 -12.45
N TRP A 396 -0.59 13.65 -11.43
CA TRP A 396 -1.10 13.59 -10.06
C TRP A 396 -2.27 14.57 -9.93
N GLU A 397 -3.46 14.02 -9.64
CA GLU A 397 -4.67 14.81 -9.41
C GLU A 397 -4.92 14.92 -7.91
N GLU A 398 -5.16 16.13 -7.45
CA GLU A 398 -5.48 16.46 -6.07
C GLU A 398 -6.79 15.80 -5.62
N ILE A 399 -6.80 15.26 -4.40
CA ILE A 399 -8.01 14.86 -3.69
C ILE A 399 -8.32 15.98 -2.70
N ARG A 400 -9.48 16.63 -2.85
CA ARG A 400 -9.87 17.73 -1.97
C ARG A 400 -10.44 17.20 -0.67
N HIS A 401 -9.85 17.63 0.45
CA HIS A 401 -10.39 17.39 1.77
C HIS A 401 -11.45 18.44 2.09
N THR A 402 -12.64 18.01 2.50
CA THR A 402 -13.78 18.90 2.81
C THR A 402 -14.02 19.05 4.30
N ARG A 403 -13.33 18.26 5.13
CA ARG A 403 -13.48 18.26 6.59
C ARG A 403 -12.20 17.79 7.26
N ASN A 404 -12.02 18.18 8.53
CA ASN A 404 -10.97 17.63 9.39
C ASN A 404 -11.56 16.47 10.21
N VAL A 405 -11.03 15.27 10.05
CA VAL A 405 -11.49 14.06 10.75
C VAL A 405 -10.44 13.67 11.78
N SER A 406 -10.85 13.58 13.05
CA SER A 406 -10.02 13.09 14.13
C SER A 406 -9.87 11.56 14.06
N ALA A 407 -8.72 11.04 14.49
CA ALA A 407 -8.57 9.59 14.65
C ALA A 407 -9.60 9.04 15.66
N PRO A 408 -10.08 7.79 15.50
CA PRO A 408 -10.93 7.16 16.49
C PRO A 408 -10.22 7.15 17.84
N GLN A 409 -10.92 7.53 18.91
CA GLN A 409 -10.39 7.30 20.26
C GLN A 409 -10.10 5.80 20.40
N LYS A 410 -8.89 5.44 20.84
CA LYS A 410 -8.45 4.05 21.00
C LYS A 410 -9.57 3.24 21.65
N VAL A 411 -10.19 2.33 20.91
CA VAL A 411 -10.70 1.12 21.49
C VAL A 411 -9.47 0.44 22.07
N LYS A 412 -9.43 0.30 23.40
CA LYS A 412 -8.27 -0.25 24.14
C LYS A 412 -7.73 -1.44 23.39
N SER A 413 -6.53 -1.32 22.82
CA SER A 413 -5.82 -2.45 22.27
C SER A 413 -5.44 -3.34 23.45
N MET A 414 -6.18 -4.39 23.67
CA MET A 414 -5.70 -5.54 24.41
C MET A 414 -4.70 -6.23 23.45
N VAL A 415 -3.44 -5.85 23.55
CA VAL A 415 -2.34 -6.72 23.12
C VAL A 415 -2.05 -7.56 24.34
N PRO A 416 -2.16 -8.92 24.24
CA PRO A 416 -1.76 -9.81 25.33
C PRO A 416 -0.25 -9.78 25.55
#